data_ed8f674e7b0aec68db1c508ef5bb9732
#
_entry.id   ed8f674e7b0aec68db1c508ef5bb9732
#
_cell.length_a   1.000
_cell.length_b   1.000
_cell.length_c   1.000
_cell.angle_alpha   90.00
_cell.angle_beta   90.00
_cell.angle_gamma   90.00
#
_symmetry.space_group_name_H-M   'P 1'
#
loop_
_entity.id
_entity.type
_entity.pdbx_description
1 polymer ?
#
loop_
_entity_poly.entity_id
_entity_poly.type
_entity_poly.pdbx_seq_one_letter_code
_entity_poly.pdbx_strand_id
1 'polypeptide(L)'
;MSPAEGRFTLGLLAMDGAMPSCYTGVMDLLKIAQKLAQLRDPATTLKLEAVLVGARGQATINLDGGLVMGPVHSPDRALDLLLVPGYMHASVRDAMDRVRGYGPEIELLRALSLRGVPLAGNCCGSLLLAEAGLLDGHEATTSWWLDGAFRSHYPRVRLDVQRMVVEDGNIATTGASTAVMGYLLQVLARVADPALAQNTARMMLLDPDRTSQAPYISLALAERPRHSLSEKAEGFLQRELHRE
;
A
#
# COMPACT_ATOMS: atom_id res chain seq x y z
N MET A 1 4.73 16.98 6.22
CA MET A 1 3.68 16.70 7.22
C MET A 1 4.23 17.04 8.60
N SER A 2 3.62 17.99 9.30
CA SER A 2 3.97 18.29 10.69
C SER A 2 2.74 17.93 11.53
N PRO A 3 2.85 16.99 12.50
CA PRO A 3 1.69 16.60 13.29
C PRO A 3 1.19 17.79 14.09
N ALA A 4 -0.12 18.04 14.04
CA ALA A 4 -0.73 19.02 14.90
C ALA A 4 -0.59 18.53 16.37
N GLU A 5 0.06 19.34 17.23
CA GLU A 5 0.16 19.09 18.67
C GLU A 5 0.74 17.71 19.08
N GLY A 6 1.70 17.15 18.32
CA GLY A 6 2.31 15.86 18.67
C GLY A 6 1.40 14.64 18.45
N ARG A 7 0.32 14.76 17.66
CA ARG A 7 -0.59 13.65 17.32
C ARG A 7 -0.51 13.34 15.84
N PHE A 8 -0.40 12.05 15.50
CA PHE A 8 -0.48 11.54 14.13
C PHE A 8 -1.55 10.47 14.04
N THR A 9 -2.55 10.68 13.17
CA THR A 9 -3.67 9.77 12.95
C THR A 9 -3.60 9.19 11.53
N LEU A 10 -3.26 7.91 11.44
CA LEU A 10 -3.28 7.13 10.21
C LEU A 10 -4.67 6.52 10.00
N GLY A 11 -5.37 6.94 8.96
CA GLY A 11 -6.56 6.24 8.47
C GLY A 11 -6.14 4.98 7.70
N LEU A 12 -6.82 3.89 7.94
CA LEU A 12 -6.73 2.65 7.16
C LEU A 12 -8.06 2.48 6.45
N LEU A 13 -8.09 2.54 5.12
CA LEU A 13 -9.32 2.41 4.35
C LEU A 13 -9.94 1.03 4.61
N ALA A 14 -11.15 1.03 5.14
CA ALA A 14 -11.89 -0.19 5.48
C ALA A 14 -12.44 -0.85 4.21
N MET A 15 -11.85 -1.97 3.82
CA MET A 15 -12.17 -2.72 2.59
C MET A 15 -12.39 -4.19 2.89
N ASP A 16 -13.53 -4.73 2.46
CA ASP A 16 -13.75 -6.18 2.49
C ASP A 16 -12.79 -6.90 1.53
N GLY A 17 -12.30 -8.05 1.95
CA GLY A 17 -11.35 -8.85 1.17
C GLY A 17 -9.93 -8.33 1.14
N ALA A 18 -9.61 -7.28 1.90
CA ALA A 18 -8.24 -6.79 2.01
C ALA A 18 -7.36 -7.76 2.81
N MET A 19 -6.05 -7.67 2.58
CA MET A 19 -5.04 -8.49 3.27
C MET A 19 -4.93 -8.08 4.74
N PRO A 20 -5.10 -9.01 5.71
CA PRO A 20 -5.01 -8.70 7.14
C PRO A 20 -3.70 -8.02 7.55
N SER A 21 -2.56 -8.45 6.99
CA SER A 21 -1.24 -7.91 7.29
C SER A 21 -1.09 -6.41 6.95
N CYS A 22 -1.88 -5.91 5.97
CA CYS A 22 -1.91 -4.48 5.63
C CYS A 22 -2.53 -3.61 6.74
N TYR A 23 -3.30 -4.21 7.64
CA TYR A 23 -3.87 -3.55 8.81
C TYR A 23 -3.06 -3.85 10.07
N THR A 24 -2.95 -5.13 10.41
CA THR A 24 -2.34 -5.56 11.67
C THR A 24 -0.87 -5.18 11.77
N GLY A 25 -0.09 -5.40 10.71
CA GLY A 25 1.33 -5.03 10.70
C GLY A 25 1.55 -3.52 10.82
N VAL A 26 0.69 -2.72 10.19
CA VAL A 26 0.72 -1.25 10.29
C VAL A 26 0.36 -0.79 11.71
N MET A 27 -0.67 -1.38 12.31
CA MET A 27 -1.06 -1.11 13.69
C MET A 27 0.06 -1.48 14.67
N ASP A 28 0.71 -2.61 14.46
CA ASP A 28 1.84 -3.05 15.30
C ASP A 28 3.02 -2.09 15.17
N LEU A 29 3.36 -1.63 13.97
CA LEU A 29 4.43 -0.65 13.77
C LEU A 29 4.18 0.61 14.60
N LEU A 30 2.98 1.19 14.51
CA LEU A 30 2.64 2.41 15.26
C LEU A 30 2.60 2.16 16.77
N LYS A 31 2.10 1.01 17.24
CA LYS A 31 2.11 0.64 18.67
C LYS A 31 3.52 0.47 19.22
N ILE A 32 4.40 -0.19 18.47
CA ILE A 32 5.81 -0.35 18.84
C ILE A 32 6.49 1.01 18.90
N ALA A 33 6.31 1.86 17.89
CA ALA A 33 6.85 3.21 17.86
C ALA A 33 6.35 4.04 19.06
N GLN A 34 5.06 4.00 19.35
CA GLN A 34 4.45 4.66 20.51
C GLN A 34 5.08 4.19 21.83
N LYS A 35 5.27 2.87 21.97
CA LYS A 35 5.88 2.29 23.19
C LYS A 35 7.35 2.71 23.33
N LEU A 36 8.11 2.71 22.25
CA LEU A 36 9.50 3.16 22.24
C LEU A 36 9.63 4.66 22.57
N ALA A 37 8.72 5.50 22.06
CA ALA A 37 8.68 6.92 22.41
C ALA A 37 8.45 7.12 23.90
N GLN A 38 7.49 6.40 24.50
CA GLN A 38 7.19 6.45 25.95
C GLN A 38 8.34 5.92 26.83
N LEU A 39 9.05 4.88 26.36
CA LEU A 39 10.22 4.35 27.07
C LEU A 39 11.39 5.33 27.06
N ARG A 40 11.57 6.05 25.94
CA ARG A 40 12.61 7.08 25.81
C ARG A 40 12.31 8.34 26.62
N ASP A 41 11.04 8.76 26.59
CA ASP A 41 10.56 9.94 27.30
C ASP A 41 9.17 9.65 27.87
N PRO A 42 9.07 9.31 29.19
CA PRO A 42 7.77 9.06 29.83
C PRO A 42 6.81 10.26 29.82
N ALA A 43 7.33 11.48 29.63
CA ALA A 43 6.54 12.72 29.57
C ALA A 43 6.11 13.07 28.13
N THR A 44 6.44 12.24 27.14
CA THR A 44 6.13 12.51 25.74
C THR A 44 4.62 12.71 25.51
N THR A 45 4.29 13.76 24.76
CA THR A 45 2.93 14.03 24.30
C THR A 45 2.63 13.38 22.95
N LEU A 46 3.61 12.74 22.31
CA LEU A 46 3.44 12.06 21.03
C LEU A 46 2.36 11.00 21.12
N LYS A 47 1.39 11.07 20.20
CA LYS A 47 0.30 10.08 20.04
C LYS A 47 0.27 9.58 18.59
N LEU A 48 0.54 8.30 18.42
CA LEU A 48 0.48 7.60 17.13
C LEU A 48 -0.74 6.69 17.14
N GLU A 49 -1.68 6.93 16.24
CA GLU A 49 -2.95 6.20 16.17
C GLU A 49 -3.21 5.68 14.76
N ALA A 50 -3.72 4.44 14.64
CA ALA A 50 -4.29 3.90 13.41
C ALA A 50 -5.77 3.62 13.62
N VAL A 51 -6.61 4.04 12.68
CA VAL A 51 -8.06 3.89 12.73
C VAL A 51 -8.61 3.38 11.41
N LEU A 52 -9.57 2.45 11.45
CA LEU A 52 -10.31 2.05 10.26
C LEU A 52 -11.29 3.16 9.85
N VAL A 53 -11.28 3.52 8.56
CA VAL A 53 -12.17 4.55 8.00
C VAL A 53 -12.95 3.96 6.84
N GLY A 54 -14.27 4.01 6.92
CA GLY A 54 -15.18 3.34 5.97
C GLY A 54 -15.90 4.29 5.04
N ALA A 55 -16.15 3.81 3.81
CA ALA A 55 -16.96 4.50 2.80
C ALA A 55 -18.43 4.07 2.83
N ARG A 56 -18.76 2.94 3.49
CA ARG A 56 -20.07 2.26 3.38
C ARG A 56 -20.92 2.36 4.65
N GLY A 57 -20.42 3.02 5.70
CA GLY A 57 -21.13 3.09 6.99
C GLY A 57 -21.21 1.76 7.76
N GLN A 58 -20.45 0.73 7.35
CA GLN A 58 -20.37 -0.54 8.05
C GLN A 58 -19.63 -0.41 9.40
N ALA A 59 -20.00 -1.23 10.39
CA ALA A 59 -19.32 -1.24 11.68
C ALA A 59 -18.03 -2.07 11.68
N THR A 60 -17.94 -3.06 10.80
CA THR A 60 -16.81 -3.99 10.66
C THR A 60 -16.54 -4.29 9.20
N ILE A 61 -15.36 -4.85 8.92
CA ILE A 61 -14.97 -5.39 7.61
C ILE A 61 -14.61 -6.87 7.72
N ASN A 62 -14.84 -7.61 6.63
CA ASN A 62 -14.41 -8.99 6.48
C ASN A 62 -13.10 -9.02 5.68
N LEU A 63 -12.01 -9.40 6.31
CA LEU A 63 -10.71 -9.53 5.69
C LEU A 63 -10.55 -10.89 5.01
N ASP A 64 -9.56 -10.99 4.13
CA ASP A 64 -9.17 -12.28 3.58
C ASP A 64 -8.79 -13.26 4.70
N GLY A 65 -9.09 -14.56 4.49
CA GLY A 65 -8.88 -15.58 5.52
C GLY A 65 -9.95 -15.62 6.62
N GLY A 66 -11.08 -14.90 6.48
CA GLY A 66 -12.23 -14.98 7.40
C GLY A 66 -12.08 -14.17 8.69
N LEU A 67 -11.08 -13.28 8.76
CA LEU A 67 -10.94 -12.39 9.90
C LEU A 67 -11.92 -11.21 9.80
N VAL A 68 -12.52 -10.84 10.94
CA VAL A 68 -13.39 -9.66 11.05
C VAL A 68 -12.65 -8.58 11.84
N MET A 69 -12.65 -7.34 11.35
CA MET A 69 -11.99 -6.22 12.01
C MET A 69 -12.93 -5.02 12.14
N GLY A 70 -12.82 -4.31 13.26
CA GLY A 70 -13.55 -3.09 13.59
C GLY A 70 -13.04 -2.46 14.91
N PRO A 71 -13.62 -1.37 15.38
CA PRO A 71 -14.71 -0.63 14.73
C PRO A 71 -14.25 0.19 13.52
N VAL A 72 -15.16 0.37 12.55
CA VAL A 72 -14.97 1.26 11.41
C VAL A 72 -15.55 2.64 11.76
N HIS A 73 -14.77 3.69 11.53
CA HIS A 73 -15.14 5.08 11.83
C HIS A 73 -15.62 5.82 10.58
N SER A 74 -16.32 6.94 10.81
CA SER A 74 -16.71 7.88 9.76
C SER A 74 -15.49 8.49 9.07
N PRO A 75 -15.57 8.76 7.75
CA PRO A 75 -14.52 9.47 6.99
C PRO A 75 -14.40 10.95 7.31
N ASP A 76 -15.28 11.51 8.15
CA ASP A 76 -15.22 12.91 8.59
C ASP A 76 -14.13 13.16 9.64
N ARG A 77 -13.59 12.10 10.22
CA ARG A 77 -12.49 12.19 11.17
C ARG A 77 -11.26 12.84 10.54
N ALA A 78 -10.59 13.71 11.30
CA ALA A 78 -9.32 14.29 10.88
C ALA A 78 -8.26 13.21 10.75
N LEU A 79 -7.59 13.15 9.59
CA LEU A 79 -6.55 12.19 9.26
C LEU A 79 -5.31 12.95 8.77
N ASP A 80 -4.13 12.50 9.22
CA ASP A 80 -2.85 13.00 8.71
C ASP A 80 -2.37 12.23 7.48
N LEU A 81 -2.86 11.01 7.29
CA LEU A 81 -2.60 10.14 6.14
C LEU A 81 -3.72 9.12 6.04
N LEU A 82 -4.19 8.78 4.84
CA LEU A 82 -5.00 7.58 4.59
C LEU A 82 -4.22 6.55 3.80
N LEU A 83 -4.16 5.33 4.32
CA LEU A 83 -3.58 4.18 3.63
C LEU A 83 -4.68 3.33 2.98
N VAL A 84 -4.54 3.09 1.68
CA VAL A 84 -5.33 2.13 0.90
C VAL A 84 -4.60 0.78 0.92
N PRO A 85 -5.16 -0.25 1.55
CA PRO A 85 -4.50 -1.55 1.68
C PRO A 85 -4.48 -2.32 0.37
N GLY A 86 -3.58 -3.30 0.26
CA GLY A 86 -3.68 -4.34 -0.75
C GLY A 86 -4.79 -5.34 -0.43
N TYR A 87 -5.27 -6.03 -1.45
CA TYR A 87 -6.27 -7.10 -1.34
C TYR A 87 -5.79 -8.36 -2.06
N MET A 88 -6.28 -9.53 -1.63
CA MET A 88 -5.94 -10.80 -2.29
C MET A 88 -6.64 -10.90 -3.63
N HIS A 89 -5.96 -11.49 -4.59
CA HIS A 89 -6.46 -11.73 -5.93
C HIS A 89 -5.87 -13.04 -6.50
N ALA A 90 -6.66 -13.74 -7.31
CA ALA A 90 -6.26 -15.01 -7.90
C ALA A 90 -5.40 -14.84 -9.16
N SER A 91 -5.49 -13.69 -9.82
CA SER A 91 -4.74 -13.34 -11.04
C SER A 91 -4.67 -11.83 -11.20
N VAL A 92 -3.81 -11.33 -12.10
CA VAL A 92 -3.75 -9.91 -12.47
C VAL A 92 -5.12 -9.43 -12.98
N ARG A 93 -5.80 -10.25 -13.79
CA ARG A 93 -7.15 -9.92 -14.26
C ARG A 93 -8.14 -9.79 -13.10
N ASP A 94 -8.13 -10.72 -12.15
CA ASP A 94 -8.98 -10.65 -10.95
C ASP A 94 -8.68 -9.38 -10.13
N ALA A 95 -7.40 -9.00 -9.99
CA ALA A 95 -7.03 -7.75 -9.33
C ALA A 95 -7.68 -6.53 -9.98
N MET A 96 -7.62 -6.46 -11.32
CA MET A 96 -8.21 -5.36 -12.10
C MET A 96 -9.75 -5.36 -12.04
N ASP A 97 -10.38 -6.54 -12.11
CA ASP A 97 -11.85 -6.66 -12.07
C ASP A 97 -12.41 -6.27 -10.70
N ARG A 98 -11.73 -6.61 -9.60
CA ARG A 98 -12.13 -6.26 -8.22
C ARG A 98 -12.18 -4.76 -7.97
N VAL A 99 -11.36 -3.95 -8.63
CA VAL A 99 -11.39 -2.49 -8.48
C VAL A 99 -12.80 -1.92 -8.71
N ARG A 100 -13.55 -2.48 -9.65
CA ARG A 100 -14.93 -2.06 -9.95
C ARG A 100 -15.91 -2.24 -8.79
N GLY A 101 -15.62 -3.17 -7.88
CA GLY A 101 -16.41 -3.42 -6.66
C GLY A 101 -16.21 -2.38 -5.56
N TYR A 102 -15.15 -1.56 -5.66
CA TYR A 102 -14.77 -0.57 -4.67
C TYR A 102 -15.21 0.86 -5.03
N GLY A 103 -16.33 1.00 -5.75
CA GLY A 103 -16.86 2.32 -6.15
C GLY A 103 -16.99 3.33 -4.99
N PRO A 104 -17.66 2.98 -3.87
CA PRO A 104 -17.75 3.88 -2.72
C PRO A 104 -16.40 4.29 -2.13
N GLU A 105 -15.44 3.38 -2.08
CA GLU A 105 -14.08 3.64 -1.61
C GLU A 105 -13.35 4.62 -2.54
N ILE A 106 -13.50 4.45 -3.86
CA ILE A 106 -12.94 5.32 -4.88
C ILE A 106 -13.51 6.75 -4.75
N GLU A 107 -14.80 6.90 -4.55
CA GLU A 107 -15.42 8.21 -4.31
C GLU A 107 -14.92 8.85 -3.01
N LEU A 108 -14.75 8.06 -1.95
CA LEU A 108 -14.16 8.53 -0.71
C LEU A 108 -12.71 9.02 -0.92
N LEU A 109 -11.90 8.31 -1.70
CA LEU A 109 -10.52 8.72 -2.02
C LEU A 109 -10.50 10.08 -2.74
N ARG A 110 -11.40 10.30 -3.72
CA ARG A 110 -11.55 11.58 -4.40
C ARG A 110 -11.92 12.71 -3.42
N ALA A 111 -12.90 12.46 -2.55
CA ALA A 111 -13.34 13.44 -1.56
C ALA A 111 -12.23 13.81 -0.56
N LEU A 112 -11.47 12.81 -0.07
CA LEU A 112 -10.35 13.05 0.86
C LEU A 112 -9.19 13.78 0.18
N SER A 113 -8.89 13.45 -1.08
CA SER A 113 -7.89 14.17 -1.88
C SER A 113 -8.25 15.65 -2.04
N LEU A 114 -9.51 15.95 -2.37
CA LEU A 114 -10.01 17.33 -2.46
C LEU A 114 -9.92 18.10 -1.12
N ARG A 115 -10.01 17.41 0.01
CA ARG A 115 -9.79 17.97 1.36
C ARG A 115 -8.31 18.12 1.70
N GLY A 116 -7.40 17.73 0.81
CA GLY A 116 -5.96 17.84 1.03
C GLY A 116 -5.38 16.73 1.92
N VAL A 117 -6.14 15.68 2.24
CA VAL A 117 -5.64 14.54 3.02
C VAL A 117 -4.61 13.77 2.18
N PRO A 118 -3.38 13.57 2.68
CA PRO A 118 -2.39 12.72 2.02
C PRO A 118 -2.89 11.28 1.87
N LEU A 119 -2.64 10.67 0.72
CA LEU A 119 -3.10 9.31 0.41
C LEU A 119 -1.90 8.40 0.12
N ALA A 120 -1.96 7.16 0.58
CA ALA A 120 -0.96 6.15 0.25
C ALA A 120 -1.63 4.86 -0.25
N GLY A 121 -1.18 4.34 -1.39
CA GLY A 121 -1.65 3.06 -1.94
C GLY A 121 -0.61 1.97 -1.76
N ASN A 122 -0.95 0.88 -1.07
CA ASN A 122 -0.06 -0.27 -0.90
C ASN A 122 -0.42 -1.39 -1.88
N CYS A 123 0.59 -1.93 -2.58
CA CYS A 123 0.39 -3.07 -3.47
C CYS A 123 -0.70 -2.78 -4.52
N CYS A 124 -1.67 -3.68 -4.71
CA CYS A 124 -2.83 -3.44 -5.58
C CYS A 124 -3.79 -2.34 -5.06
N GLY A 125 -3.62 -1.83 -3.84
CA GLY A 125 -4.34 -0.63 -3.37
C GLY A 125 -4.03 0.61 -4.22
N SER A 126 -2.87 0.66 -4.89
CA SER A 126 -2.54 1.71 -5.88
C SER A 126 -3.50 1.73 -7.08
N LEU A 127 -4.13 0.59 -7.41
CA LEU A 127 -5.14 0.52 -8.48
C LEU A 127 -6.37 1.37 -8.15
N LEU A 128 -6.77 1.45 -6.87
CA LEU A 128 -7.90 2.29 -6.47
C LEU A 128 -7.56 3.78 -6.63
N LEU A 129 -6.32 4.18 -6.33
CA LEU A 129 -5.86 5.55 -6.56
C LEU A 129 -5.81 5.88 -8.05
N ALA A 130 -5.37 4.93 -8.89
CA ALA A 130 -5.35 5.09 -10.34
C ALA A 130 -6.78 5.19 -10.92
N GLU A 131 -7.70 4.31 -10.48
CA GLU A 131 -9.12 4.33 -10.90
C GLU A 131 -9.84 5.60 -10.43
N ALA A 132 -9.44 6.15 -9.28
CA ALA A 132 -9.92 7.46 -8.84
C ALA A 132 -9.41 8.62 -9.72
N GLY A 133 -8.48 8.38 -10.65
CA GLY A 133 -7.83 9.39 -11.47
C GLY A 133 -6.77 10.20 -10.73
N LEU A 134 -6.44 9.83 -9.50
CA LEU A 134 -5.54 10.58 -8.64
C LEU A 134 -4.06 10.40 -8.98
N LEU A 135 -3.72 9.37 -9.79
CA LEU A 135 -2.35 9.12 -10.24
C LEU A 135 -2.05 9.68 -11.64
N ASP A 136 -3.03 10.26 -12.32
CA ASP A 136 -2.84 10.79 -13.67
C ASP A 136 -1.77 11.89 -13.70
N GLY A 137 -0.73 11.70 -14.52
CA GLY A 137 0.40 12.62 -14.62
C GLY A 137 1.42 12.51 -13.47
N HIS A 138 1.19 11.67 -12.48
CA HIS A 138 2.09 11.45 -11.35
C HIS A 138 3.02 10.26 -11.57
N GLU A 139 4.15 10.27 -10.84
CA GLU A 139 4.97 9.07 -10.66
C GLU A 139 4.31 8.14 -9.65
N ALA A 140 4.39 6.84 -9.91
CA ALA A 140 3.82 5.83 -9.01
C ALA A 140 4.60 4.51 -9.08
N THR A 141 4.40 3.66 -8.08
CA THR A 141 4.78 2.25 -8.10
C THR A 141 3.57 1.38 -7.74
N THR A 142 3.69 0.11 -7.97
CA THR A 142 2.75 -0.93 -7.57
C THR A 142 3.50 -2.24 -7.38
N SER A 143 2.81 -3.33 -7.12
CA SER A 143 3.43 -4.66 -7.15
C SER A 143 3.94 -4.97 -8.55
N TRP A 144 5.19 -5.41 -8.66
CA TRP A 144 5.89 -5.61 -9.94
C TRP A 144 5.14 -6.53 -10.92
N TRP A 145 4.36 -7.50 -10.43
CA TRP A 145 3.56 -8.40 -11.30
C TRP A 145 2.33 -7.74 -11.93
N LEU A 146 1.94 -6.55 -11.47
CA LEU A 146 0.85 -5.77 -12.05
C LEU A 146 1.30 -4.82 -13.16
N ASP A 147 2.61 -4.70 -13.45
CA ASP A 147 3.20 -3.69 -14.34
C ASP A 147 2.48 -3.59 -15.70
N GLY A 148 2.36 -4.71 -16.42
CA GLY A 148 1.77 -4.72 -17.75
C GLY A 148 0.30 -4.30 -17.75
N ALA A 149 -0.50 -4.83 -16.82
CA ALA A 149 -1.92 -4.49 -16.72
C ALA A 149 -2.12 -3.04 -16.26
N PHE A 150 -1.32 -2.58 -15.29
CA PHE A 150 -1.39 -1.22 -14.79
C PHE A 150 -1.12 -0.20 -15.91
N ARG A 151 -0.02 -0.35 -16.66
CA ARG A 151 0.31 0.53 -17.78
C ARG A 151 -0.76 0.52 -18.88
N SER A 152 -1.35 -0.63 -19.15
CA SER A 152 -2.41 -0.76 -20.17
C SER A 152 -3.70 -0.04 -19.77
N HIS A 153 -4.09 -0.09 -18.49
CA HIS A 153 -5.35 0.50 -18.00
C HIS A 153 -5.19 1.98 -17.61
N TYR A 154 -4.01 2.37 -17.12
CA TYR A 154 -3.73 3.72 -16.61
C TYR A 154 -2.52 4.36 -17.32
N PRO A 155 -2.60 4.58 -18.64
CA PRO A 155 -1.45 5.01 -19.46
C PRO A 155 -0.94 6.42 -19.13
N ARG A 156 -1.70 7.21 -18.37
CA ARG A 156 -1.29 8.56 -17.93
C ARG A 156 -0.43 8.55 -16.68
N VAL A 157 -0.25 7.40 -16.02
CA VAL A 157 0.58 7.25 -14.83
C VAL A 157 2.03 6.93 -15.24
N ARG A 158 2.99 7.65 -14.67
CA ARG A 158 4.42 7.36 -14.84
C ARG A 158 4.84 6.27 -13.85
N LEU A 159 4.59 5.01 -14.23
CA LEU A 159 4.80 3.86 -13.37
C LEU A 159 6.27 3.42 -13.35
N ASP A 160 6.84 3.21 -12.16
CA ASP A 160 8.15 2.57 -11.94
C ASP A 160 8.02 1.45 -10.89
N VAL A 161 7.86 0.22 -11.36
CA VAL A 161 7.72 -0.96 -10.48
C VAL A 161 9.02 -1.45 -9.87
N GLN A 162 10.16 -0.86 -10.21
CA GLN A 162 11.43 -1.20 -9.55
C GLN A 162 11.55 -0.52 -8.18
N ARG A 163 10.93 0.63 -8.00
CA ARG A 163 10.96 1.37 -6.73
C ARG A 163 10.03 0.73 -5.70
N MET A 164 10.50 0.65 -4.45
CA MET A 164 9.69 0.20 -3.33
C MET A 164 8.62 1.20 -2.93
N VAL A 165 8.98 2.48 -2.93
CA VAL A 165 8.14 3.61 -2.54
C VAL A 165 8.31 4.72 -3.56
N VAL A 166 7.21 5.31 -3.99
CA VAL A 166 7.17 6.55 -4.79
C VAL A 166 6.26 7.53 -4.07
N GLU A 167 6.78 8.71 -3.80
CA GLU A 167 6.00 9.84 -3.32
C GLU A 167 6.01 10.92 -4.40
N ASP A 168 4.84 11.39 -4.81
CA ASP A 168 4.68 12.50 -5.75
C ASP A 168 3.53 13.39 -5.28
N GLY A 169 3.86 14.64 -4.91
CA GLY A 169 2.91 15.55 -4.30
C GLY A 169 2.36 15.02 -2.97
N ASN A 170 1.06 14.90 -2.88
CA ASN A 170 0.34 14.46 -1.68
C ASN A 170 -0.04 12.98 -1.73
N ILE A 171 0.52 12.23 -2.68
CA ILE A 171 0.22 10.82 -2.89
C ILE A 171 1.50 10.00 -2.79
N ALA A 172 1.41 8.89 -2.08
CA ALA A 172 2.43 7.87 -2.04
C ALA A 172 1.89 6.55 -2.60
N THR A 173 2.75 5.80 -3.26
CA THR A 173 2.45 4.41 -3.65
C THR A 173 3.60 3.52 -3.22
N THR A 174 3.26 2.31 -2.81
CA THR A 174 4.26 1.34 -2.38
C THR A 174 4.11 0.03 -3.13
N GLY A 175 5.21 -0.66 -3.31
CA GLY A 175 5.28 -1.94 -3.99
C GLY A 175 4.54 -3.06 -3.27
N ALA A 176 5.04 -4.28 -3.43
CA ALA A 176 4.40 -5.46 -2.87
C ALA A 176 4.31 -5.43 -1.34
N SER A 177 3.25 -6.02 -0.84
CA SER A 177 2.83 -6.28 0.55
C SER A 177 3.58 -5.52 1.66
N THR A 178 4.84 -5.89 1.95
CA THR A 178 5.63 -5.33 3.07
C THR A 178 6.30 -4.00 2.76
N ALA A 179 6.23 -3.50 1.51
CA ALA A 179 6.83 -2.22 1.13
C ALA A 179 6.24 -1.04 1.91
N VAL A 180 4.98 -1.14 2.33
CA VAL A 180 4.31 -0.14 3.18
C VAL A 180 5.04 0.11 4.49
N MET A 181 5.71 -0.90 5.05
CA MET A 181 6.44 -0.76 6.31
C MET A 181 7.61 0.23 6.17
N GLY A 182 8.37 0.13 5.07
CA GLY A 182 9.43 1.08 4.76
C GLY A 182 8.92 2.51 4.60
N TYR A 183 7.78 2.68 3.91
CA TYR A 183 7.12 3.98 3.79
C TYR A 183 6.70 4.54 5.16
N LEU A 184 6.08 3.73 6.01
CA LEU A 184 5.64 4.17 7.34
C LEU A 184 6.83 4.51 8.26
N LEU A 185 7.98 3.85 8.11
CA LEU A 185 9.20 4.27 8.82
C LEU A 185 9.68 5.65 8.35
N GLN A 186 9.58 5.96 7.05
CA GLN A 186 9.88 7.31 6.55
C GLN A 186 8.87 8.34 7.08
N VAL A 187 7.58 8.01 7.11
CA VAL A 187 6.55 8.85 7.73
C VAL A 187 6.87 9.08 9.22
N LEU A 188 7.18 8.03 9.96
CA LEU A 188 7.53 8.11 11.38
C LEU A 188 8.75 9.01 11.64
N ALA A 189 9.77 8.93 10.77
CA ALA A 189 10.93 9.82 10.86
C ALA A 189 10.57 11.30 10.67
N ARG A 190 9.55 11.59 9.84
CA ARG A 190 9.06 12.96 9.58
C ARG A 190 8.13 13.49 10.67
N VAL A 191 7.27 12.63 11.22
CA VAL A 191 6.25 13.05 12.20
C VAL A 191 6.74 13.01 13.65
N ALA A 192 7.79 12.25 13.91
CA ALA A 192 8.44 12.18 15.21
C ALA A 192 9.92 12.54 15.09
N ASP A 193 10.77 11.56 14.87
CA ASP A 193 12.20 11.76 14.62
C ASP A 193 12.85 10.51 13.98
N PRO A 194 14.03 10.67 13.29
CA PRO A 194 14.73 9.57 12.64
C PRO A 194 15.19 8.46 13.61
N ALA A 195 15.53 8.80 14.86
CA ALA A 195 15.99 7.81 15.84
C ALA A 195 14.86 6.88 16.28
N LEU A 196 13.64 7.42 16.44
CA LEU A 196 12.46 6.60 16.74
C LEU A 196 12.14 5.66 15.58
N ALA A 197 12.17 6.15 14.34
CA ALA A 197 11.96 5.32 13.15
C ALA A 197 12.99 4.19 13.04
N GLN A 198 14.28 4.50 13.26
CA GLN A 198 15.36 3.52 13.21
C GLN A 198 15.21 2.44 14.32
N ASN A 199 14.88 2.85 15.55
CA ASN A 199 14.67 1.92 16.65
C ASN A 199 13.42 1.04 16.42
N THR A 200 12.37 1.60 15.83
CA THR A 200 11.19 0.82 15.43
C THR A 200 11.55 -0.20 14.34
N ALA A 201 12.33 0.18 13.34
CA ALA A 201 12.81 -0.73 12.30
C ALA A 201 13.61 -1.90 12.90
N ARG A 202 14.54 -1.61 13.82
CA ARG A 202 15.35 -2.65 14.52
C ARG A 202 14.47 -3.60 15.34
N MET A 203 13.49 -3.07 16.06
CA MET A 203 12.58 -3.87 16.89
C MET A 203 11.73 -4.82 16.04
N MET A 204 11.35 -4.40 14.84
CA MET A 204 10.55 -5.17 13.90
C MET A 204 11.38 -5.97 12.89
N LEU A 205 12.71 -5.93 12.96
CA LEU A 205 13.63 -6.55 11.99
C LEU A 205 13.35 -6.10 10.55
N LEU A 206 12.97 -4.84 10.39
CA LEU A 206 12.76 -4.24 9.08
C LEU A 206 14.07 -3.60 8.58
N ASP A 207 14.37 -3.81 7.29
CA ASP A 207 15.48 -3.16 6.62
C ASP A 207 15.01 -1.80 6.04
N PRO A 208 15.42 -0.65 6.62
CA PRO A 208 15.02 0.66 6.13
C PRO A 208 15.68 1.04 4.80
N ASP A 209 16.79 0.38 4.44
CA ASP A 209 17.56 0.67 3.23
C ASP A 209 17.04 -0.11 2.00
N ARG A 210 16.04 -0.94 2.18
CA ARG A 210 15.39 -1.66 1.10
C ARG A 210 14.54 -0.71 0.26
N THR A 211 15.11 -0.20 -0.84
CA THR A 211 14.50 0.82 -1.70
C THR A 211 13.97 0.29 -3.03
N SER A 212 14.34 -0.94 -3.41
CA SER A 212 14.02 -1.51 -4.73
C SER A 212 13.32 -2.85 -4.65
N GLN A 213 12.33 -3.06 -5.54
CA GLN A 213 11.69 -4.36 -5.79
C GLN A 213 12.49 -5.20 -6.80
N ALA A 214 13.46 -4.63 -7.52
CA ALA A 214 14.18 -5.31 -8.61
C ALA A 214 14.75 -6.69 -8.21
N PRO A 215 15.36 -6.88 -7.01
CA PRO A 215 15.86 -8.19 -6.59
C PRO A 215 14.78 -9.27 -6.41
N TYR A 216 13.51 -8.86 -6.32
CA TYR A 216 12.37 -9.77 -6.09
C TYR A 216 11.54 -10.01 -7.35
N ILE A 217 11.86 -9.35 -8.48
CA ILE A 217 11.15 -9.53 -9.74
C ILE A 217 11.50 -10.93 -10.28
N SER A 218 10.48 -11.77 -10.41
CA SER A 218 10.60 -13.09 -11.01
C SER A 218 9.88 -13.15 -12.33
N LEU A 219 10.62 -13.35 -13.41
CA LEU A 219 10.05 -13.51 -14.75
C LEU A 219 9.11 -14.73 -14.85
N ALA A 220 9.33 -15.75 -13.99
CA ALA A 220 8.47 -16.93 -13.95
C ALA A 220 7.08 -16.65 -13.33
N LEU A 221 6.99 -15.63 -12.46
CA LEU A 221 5.73 -15.22 -11.82
C LEU A 221 5.07 -14.02 -12.51
N ALA A 222 5.78 -13.34 -13.42
CA ALA A 222 5.19 -12.28 -14.22
C ALA A 222 4.16 -12.90 -15.18
N GLU A 223 2.92 -12.42 -15.13
CA GLU A 223 1.93 -12.84 -16.14
C GLU A 223 2.40 -12.40 -17.52
N ARG A 224 2.69 -13.39 -18.35
CA ARG A 224 3.00 -13.16 -19.77
C ARG A 224 1.69 -13.13 -20.55
N PRO A 225 1.55 -12.24 -21.54
CA PRO A 225 0.42 -12.30 -22.45
C PRO A 225 0.36 -13.70 -23.08
N ARG A 226 -0.74 -14.43 -22.85
CA ARG A 226 -0.97 -15.73 -23.48
C ARG A 226 -0.85 -15.56 -25.00
N HIS A 227 -0.10 -16.47 -25.65
CA HIS A 227 0.21 -16.42 -27.09
C HIS A 227 1.23 -15.35 -27.52
N SER A 228 2.04 -14.80 -26.61
CA SER A 228 3.17 -13.96 -26.99
C SER A 228 4.20 -14.73 -27.82
N LEU A 229 4.94 -14.04 -28.68
CA LEU A 229 6.06 -14.65 -29.42
C LEU A 229 7.10 -15.26 -28.47
N SER A 230 7.30 -14.65 -27.29
CA SER A 230 8.21 -15.16 -26.25
C SER A 230 7.73 -16.49 -25.69
N GLU A 231 6.43 -16.67 -25.40
CA GLU A 231 5.88 -17.94 -24.91
C GLU A 231 6.00 -19.06 -25.96
N LYS A 232 5.74 -18.72 -27.24
CA LYS A 232 5.93 -19.65 -28.35
C LYS A 232 7.40 -20.06 -28.52
N ALA A 233 8.32 -19.09 -28.42
CA ALA A 233 9.77 -19.35 -28.52
C ALA A 233 10.27 -20.20 -27.36
N GLU A 234 9.85 -19.91 -26.10
CA GLU A 234 10.22 -20.73 -24.95
C GLU A 234 9.65 -22.15 -25.04
N GLY A 235 8.39 -22.30 -25.41
CA GLY A 235 7.78 -23.61 -25.61
C GLY A 235 8.45 -24.41 -26.73
N PHE A 236 8.97 -23.74 -27.76
CA PHE A 236 9.79 -24.36 -28.79
C PHE A 236 11.15 -24.80 -28.23
N LEU A 237 11.87 -23.90 -27.56
CA LEU A 237 13.18 -24.19 -26.97
C LEU A 237 13.11 -25.31 -25.94
N GLN A 238 12.12 -25.33 -25.05
CA GLN A 238 11.95 -26.40 -24.06
C GLN A 238 11.70 -27.75 -24.72
N ARG A 239 10.91 -27.81 -25.80
CA ARG A 239 10.68 -29.06 -26.54
C ARG A 239 11.92 -29.56 -27.26
N GLU A 240 12.73 -28.68 -27.80
CA GLU A 240 13.94 -29.07 -28.53
C GLU A 240 15.10 -29.42 -27.61
N LEU A 241 15.22 -28.77 -26.43
CA LEU A 241 16.24 -29.09 -25.42
C LEU A 241 16.04 -30.47 -24.75
N HIS A 242 14.86 -31.06 -24.82
CA HIS A 242 14.56 -32.40 -24.30
C HIS A 242 14.60 -33.48 -25.38
N ARG A 243 15.08 -33.19 -26.60
CA ARG A 243 15.21 -34.14 -27.71
C ARG A 243 16.61 -34.72 -27.89
N GLU A 244 17.56 -34.39 -27.01
CA GLU A 244 18.89 -35.03 -26.95
C GLU A 244 18.94 -36.09 -25.83
#